data_8759226765d29d31dcba98d775bcd5a9
#
_entry.id   8759226765d29d31dcba98d775bcd5a9
#
_cell.length_a   1.000
_cell.length_b   1.000
_cell.length_c   1.000
_cell.angle_alpha   90.00
_cell.angle_beta   90.00
_cell.angle_gamma   90.00
#
_symmetry.space_group_name_H-M   'P 1'
#
loop_
_entity.id
_entity.type
_entity.pdbx_description
1 polymer ?
#
loop_
_entity_poly.entity_id
_entity_poly.type
_entity_poly.pdbx_seq_one_letter_code
_entity_poly.pdbx_strand_id
1 'polypeptide(L)'
;MLENLIKDFKEIFKYSEEVETFFSPGRVNLIGEHTDYNGGFVFPCALDFGTYAVVKKREDKTFRMYSKNFENLGIIEFNLDNLVYEKKDDWANYPKGVVKTFLDRNYKINSGFDVLFFGNIPNGAGLSSSASIEVLTAVILKDLFKLDVNMVEMVKMCQVAENKFIGVNSGIMDQFAVGMGKKDNAILLDCNTLNFEYVPVKLKNMSIVIANTNKKRGLADSKYNERRNSCEEAVKVLNKNGVNIKYLGELTVAEFEKVKHYITDKEQLKRATHAVTENERAKVAVEFLKKDDIAEFGKLMNKSHISLRDDYEVTGLELDSLVEAAWEEKGTVGSRMTGAGFGGCTVSIVENDYVDSFIKNVGKKYKEKTGLEASFYIANIGDGAGKVK
;
A
#
# COMPACT_ATOMS: atom_id res chain seq x y z
N MET A 1 5.77 -5.56 -23.68
CA MET A 1 6.51 -5.33 -22.42
C MET A 1 7.09 -6.64 -21.88
N LEU A 2 6.30 -7.64 -21.57
CA LEU A 2 6.77 -8.90 -20.95
C LEU A 2 7.80 -9.64 -21.81
N GLU A 3 7.59 -9.74 -23.12
CA GLU A 3 8.56 -10.33 -24.07
C GLU A 3 9.94 -9.65 -24.02
N ASN A 4 9.96 -8.33 -23.88
CA ASN A 4 11.22 -7.59 -23.74
C ASN A 4 11.91 -7.91 -22.40
N LEU A 5 11.15 -8.03 -21.30
CA LEU A 5 11.72 -8.43 -20.00
C LEU A 5 12.31 -9.85 -20.04
N ILE A 6 11.65 -10.79 -20.74
CA ILE A 6 12.18 -12.15 -20.95
C ILE A 6 13.48 -12.10 -21.74
N LYS A 7 13.54 -11.30 -22.80
CA LYS A 7 14.75 -11.12 -23.59
C LYS A 7 15.89 -10.53 -22.74
N ASP A 8 15.62 -9.45 -22.03
CA ASP A 8 16.59 -8.80 -21.15
C ASP A 8 17.11 -9.78 -20.08
N PHE A 9 16.21 -10.56 -19.44
CA PHE A 9 16.59 -11.58 -18.47
C PHE A 9 17.58 -12.59 -19.08
N LYS A 10 17.26 -13.12 -20.28
CA LYS A 10 18.11 -14.09 -20.98
C LYS A 10 19.48 -13.50 -21.33
N GLU A 11 19.54 -12.24 -21.71
CA GLU A 11 20.79 -11.54 -22.01
C GLU A 11 21.64 -11.28 -20.75
N ILE A 12 21.01 -10.85 -19.63
CA ILE A 12 21.70 -10.51 -18.38
C ILE A 12 22.25 -11.77 -17.71
N PHE A 13 21.43 -12.81 -17.58
CA PHE A 13 21.80 -14.03 -16.83
C PHE A 13 22.34 -15.15 -17.69
N LYS A 14 22.41 -14.97 -19.03
CA LYS A 14 22.94 -15.91 -20.00
C LYS A 14 22.16 -17.23 -20.09
N TYR A 15 20.84 -17.13 -20.10
CA TYR A 15 19.94 -18.26 -20.29
C TYR A 15 19.41 -18.33 -21.74
N SER A 16 19.26 -19.56 -22.26
CA SER A 16 18.54 -19.86 -23.52
C SER A 16 17.20 -20.55 -23.28
N GLU A 17 16.99 -21.08 -22.09
CA GLU A 17 15.88 -21.93 -21.70
C GLU A 17 14.61 -21.13 -21.40
N GLU A 18 13.51 -21.87 -21.14
CA GLU A 18 12.27 -21.28 -20.65
C GLU A 18 12.42 -20.70 -19.25
N VAL A 19 11.69 -19.63 -19.02
CA VAL A 19 11.67 -18.87 -17.76
C VAL A 19 10.24 -18.71 -17.28
N GLU A 20 10.07 -18.43 -16.01
CA GLU A 20 8.76 -18.21 -15.42
C GLU A 20 8.53 -16.71 -15.22
N THR A 21 7.28 -16.28 -15.34
CA THR A 21 6.91 -14.87 -15.21
C THR A 21 5.83 -14.67 -14.18
N PHE A 22 5.99 -13.60 -13.38
CA PHE A 22 5.10 -13.27 -12.28
C PHE A 22 4.78 -11.78 -12.29
N PHE A 23 3.66 -11.44 -11.69
CA PHE A 23 3.21 -10.07 -11.50
C PHE A 23 2.65 -9.87 -10.10
N SER A 24 2.87 -8.71 -9.54
CA SER A 24 2.30 -8.28 -8.28
C SER A 24 1.88 -6.81 -8.41
N PRO A 25 0.62 -6.45 -8.11
CA PRO A 25 0.13 -5.10 -8.30
C PRO A 25 0.69 -4.12 -7.26
N GLY A 26 0.54 -2.81 -7.54
CA GLY A 26 0.46 -1.80 -6.50
C GLY A 26 -0.94 -1.79 -5.88
N ARG A 27 -1.16 -0.87 -4.93
CA ARG A 27 -2.48 -0.67 -4.33
C ARG A 27 -2.82 0.81 -4.16
N VAL A 28 -4.10 1.10 -4.08
CA VAL A 28 -4.64 2.34 -3.55
C VAL A 28 -5.63 2.01 -2.42
N ASN A 29 -5.65 2.83 -1.37
CA ASN A 29 -6.68 2.70 -0.35
C ASN A 29 -7.77 3.76 -0.60
N LEU A 30 -8.98 3.31 -0.85
CA LEU A 30 -10.10 4.20 -1.18
C LEU A 30 -10.59 4.99 0.04
N ILE A 31 -10.55 4.38 1.24
CA ILE A 31 -10.86 5.00 2.54
C ILE A 31 -10.37 4.11 3.68
N GLY A 32 -10.21 4.67 4.90
CA GLY A 32 -9.69 3.93 6.06
C GLY A 32 -8.16 4.04 6.18
N GLU A 33 -7.61 5.26 6.06
CA GLU A 33 -6.17 5.46 6.22
C GLU A 33 -5.76 5.49 7.69
N HIS A 34 -4.58 4.92 7.97
CA HIS A 34 -3.99 4.85 9.31
C HIS A 34 -4.84 4.10 10.35
N THR A 35 -5.77 3.27 9.90
CA THR A 35 -6.60 2.42 10.77
C THR A 35 -6.04 1.01 10.92
N ASP A 36 -5.21 0.54 10.01
CA ASP A 36 -4.70 -0.84 9.97
C ASP A 36 -3.88 -1.23 11.21
N TYR A 37 -2.94 -0.41 11.63
CA TYR A 37 -2.17 -0.65 12.86
C TYR A 37 -2.93 -0.24 14.13
N ASN A 38 -4.10 0.38 13.98
CA ASN A 38 -5.05 0.66 15.05
C ASN A 38 -6.16 -0.42 15.18
N GLY A 39 -6.02 -1.55 14.48
CA GLY A 39 -6.99 -2.65 14.53
C GLY A 39 -8.35 -2.30 13.92
N GLY A 40 -8.38 -1.33 13.00
CA GLY A 40 -9.59 -0.87 12.34
C GLY A 40 -9.74 -1.45 10.92
N PHE A 41 -10.76 -0.95 10.23
CA PHE A 41 -11.08 -1.33 8.85
C PHE A 41 -10.35 -0.45 7.84
N VAL A 42 -9.90 -1.08 6.76
CA VAL A 42 -9.35 -0.46 5.56
C VAL A 42 -10.14 -0.90 4.33
N PHE A 43 -10.11 -0.09 3.26
CA PHE A 43 -10.84 -0.41 2.04
C PHE A 43 -9.95 -0.22 0.79
N PRO A 44 -8.85 -0.98 0.67
CA PRO A 44 -7.96 -0.90 -0.48
C PRO A 44 -8.44 -1.71 -1.68
N CYS A 45 -7.88 -1.39 -2.84
CA CYS A 45 -7.94 -2.23 -4.03
C CYS A 45 -6.57 -2.36 -4.70
N ALA A 46 -6.34 -3.49 -5.35
CA ALA A 46 -5.18 -3.72 -6.20
C ALA A 46 -5.30 -2.90 -7.49
N LEU A 47 -4.17 -2.43 -8.01
CA LEU A 47 -4.10 -1.68 -9.24
C LEU A 47 -3.75 -2.58 -10.44
N ASP A 48 -3.97 -2.11 -11.65
CA ASP A 48 -3.59 -2.84 -12.88
C ASP A 48 -2.13 -2.61 -13.31
N PHE A 49 -1.37 -1.88 -12.51
CA PHE A 49 0.08 -1.72 -12.65
C PHE A 49 0.80 -2.15 -11.38
N GLY A 50 2.05 -2.61 -11.50
CA GLY A 50 2.74 -3.27 -10.40
C GLY A 50 4.19 -3.61 -10.73
N THR A 51 4.68 -4.66 -10.10
CA THR A 51 6.03 -5.20 -10.30
C THR A 51 5.94 -6.52 -11.06
N TYR A 52 6.69 -6.64 -12.14
CA TYR A 52 6.88 -7.86 -12.93
C TYR A 52 8.17 -8.54 -12.53
N ALA A 53 8.19 -9.86 -12.57
CA ALA A 53 9.39 -10.66 -12.39
C ALA A 53 9.52 -11.71 -13.51
N VAL A 54 10.77 -11.87 -14.01
CA VAL A 54 11.18 -13.00 -14.84
C VAL A 54 12.17 -13.81 -14.02
N VAL A 55 11.95 -15.11 -13.88
CA VAL A 55 12.64 -15.94 -12.89
C VAL A 55 13.12 -17.26 -13.50
N LYS A 56 14.29 -17.72 -13.05
CA LYS A 56 14.80 -19.07 -13.29
C LYS A 56 15.37 -19.65 -12.00
N LYS A 57 14.86 -20.82 -11.60
CA LYS A 57 15.38 -21.56 -10.44
C LYS A 57 16.81 -22.02 -10.70
N ARG A 58 17.67 -21.95 -9.69
CA ARG A 58 19.05 -22.43 -9.69
C ARG A 58 19.15 -23.79 -8.99
N GLU A 59 20.27 -24.46 -9.19
CA GLU A 59 20.60 -25.71 -8.46
C GLU A 59 21.45 -25.43 -7.22
N ASP A 60 22.18 -24.31 -7.20
CA ASP A 60 22.97 -23.85 -6.07
C ASP A 60 22.18 -22.96 -5.11
N LYS A 61 22.79 -22.53 -4.01
CA LYS A 61 22.18 -21.69 -2.98
C LYS A 61 22.27 -20.19 -3.24
N THR A 62 22.63 -19.77 -4.44
CA THR A 62 22.86 -18.37 -4.80
C THR A 62 21.60 -17.73 -5.34
N PHE A 63 21.28 -16.53 -4.87
CA PHE A 63 20.28 -15.63 -5.46
C PHE A 63 21.01 -14.55 -6.24
N ARG A 64 20.59 -14.31 -7.48
CA ARG A 64 21.06 -13.18 -8.28
C ARG A 64 19.86 -12.35 -8.71
N MET A 65 19.83 -11.11 -8.30
CA MET A 65 18.70 -10.21 -8.49
C MET A 65 19.12 -8.97 -9.29
N TYR A 66 18.36 -8.63 -10.30
CA TYR A 66 18.56 -7.45 -11.12
C TYR A 66 17.26 -6.67 -11.23
N SER A 67 17.32 -5.34 -11.16
CA SER A 67 16.15 -4.48 -11.32
C SER A 67 16.35 -3.49 -12.47
N LYS A 68 15.41 -3.46 -13.39
CA LYS A 68 15.35 -2.47 -14.47
C LYS A 68 15.11 -1.04 -13.96
N ASN A 69 14.61 -0.89 -12.74
CA ASN A 69 14.40 0.41 -12.12
C ASN A 69 15.68 0.95 -11.43
N PHE A 70 16.66 0.08 -11.18
CA PHE A 70 17.92 0.37 -10.48
C PHE A 70 19.12 -0.25 -11.20
N GLU A 71 19.20 -0.05 -12.52
CA GLU A 71 20.23 -0.65 -13.39
C GLU A 71 21.67 -0.31 -12.94
N ASN A 72 21.85 0.86 -12.33
CA ASN A 72 23.14 1.31 -11.80
C ASN A 72 23.71 0.43 -10.68
N LEU A 73 22.86 -0.35 -9.99
CA LEU A 73 23.29 -1.29 -8.94
C LEU A 73 23.77 -2.64 -9.52
N GLY A 74 23.48 -2.92 -10.79
CA GLY A 74 23.84 -4.18 -11.43
C GLY A 74 23.14 -5.38 -10.81
N ILE A 75 23.78 -6.56 -10.90
CA ILE A 75 23.32 -7.78 -10.27
C ILE A 75 23.72 -7.76 -8.80
N ILE A 76 22.71 -7.87 -7.91
CA ILE A 76 22.91 -8.04 -6.47
C ILE A 76 22.86 -9.54 -6.19
N GLU A 77 23.93 -10.04 -5.55
CA GLU A 77 24.10 -11.46 -5.27
C GLU A 77 24.21 -11.71 -3.76
N PHE A 78 23.50 -12.73 -3.28
CA PHE A 78 23.60 -13.22 -1.91
C PHE A 78 23.34 -14.73 -1.83
N ASN A 79 23.70 -15.34 -0.71
CA ASN A 79 23.58 -16.77 -0.52
C ASN A 79 22.52 -17.13 0.53
N LEU A 80 21.83 -18.26 0.31
CA LEU A 80 20.80 -18.79 1.21
C LEU A 80 21.29 -18.99 2.66
N ASP A 81 22.56 -19.31 2.82
CA ASP A 81 23.15 -19.55 4.14
C ASP A 81 23.53 -18.24 4.88
N ASN A 82 23.44 -17.08 4.21
CA ASN A 82 23.77 -15.77 4.78
C ASN A 82 22.75 -14.68 4.37
N LEU A 83 21.60 -14.69 5.00
CA LEU A 83 20.50 -13.74 4.75
C LEU A 83 20.49 -12.63 5.81
N VAL A 84 21.40 -11.66 5.66
CA VAL A 84 21.50 -10.50 6.54
C VAL A 84 21.14 -9.21 5.77
N TYR A 85 20.61 -8.22 6.48
CA TYR A 85 20.39 -6.90 5.93
C TYR A 85 21.73 -6.22 5.64
N GLU A 86 21.92 -5.76 4.40
CA GLU A 86 23.08 -4.99 4.01
C GLU A 86 22.64 -3.72 3.28
N LYS A 87 23.07 -2.57 3.77
CA LYS A 87 22.66 -1.28 3.19
C LYS A 87 23.01 -1.16 1.70
N LYS A 88 24.10 -1.79 1.26
CA LYS A 88 24.52 -1.78 -0.16
C LYS A 88 23.56 -2.52 -1.08
N ASP A 89 22.77 -3.46 -0.55
CA ASP A 89 21.82 -4.26 -1.33
C ASP A 89 20.50 -3.52 -1.61
N ASP A 90 20.34 -2.33 -1.04
CA ASP A 90 19.24 -1.38 -1.30
C ASP A 90 17.88 -2.09 -1.38
N TRP A 91 17.18 -2.02 -2.52
CA TRP A 91 15.88 -2.65 -2.77
C TRP A 91 15.86 -4.17 -2.62
N ALA A 92 17.01 -4.85 -2.85
CA ALA A 92 17.09 -6.31 -2.76
C ALA A 92 16.95 -6.84 -1.32
N ASN A 93 17.06 -5.96 -0.31
CA ASN A 93 16.76 -6.34 1.07
C ASN A 93 15.30 -6.76 1.28
N TYR A 94 14.33 -6.21 0.52
CA TYR A 94 12.93 -6.63 0.61
C TYR A 94 12.74 -8.10 0.23
N PRO A 95 13.10 -8.57 -0.99
CA PRO A 95 13.03 -9.99 -1.31
C PRO A 95 13.92 -10.87 -0.41
N LYS A 96 15.10 -10.40 0.00
CA LYS A 96 15.96 -11.12 0.95
C LYS A 96 15.29 -11.36 2.29
N GLY A 97 14.61 -10.34 2.83
CA GLY A 97 13.83 -10.42 4.07
C GLY A 97 12.68 -11.42 3.98
N VAL A 98 12.00 -11.48 2.82
CA VAL A 98 10.94 -12.46 2.57
C VAL A 98 11.51 -13.88 2.57
N VAL A 99 12.60 -14.15 1.82
CA VAL A 99 13.26 -15.47 1.81
C VAL A 99 13.63 -15.89 3.24
N LYS A 100 14.26 -14.97 4.01
CA LYS A 100 14.61 -15.26 5.41
C LYS A 100 13.39 -15.60 6.25
N THR A 101 12.30 -14.85 6.13
CA THR A 101 11.08 -15.09 6.93
C THR A 101 10.44 -16.44 6.61
N PHE A 102 10.49 -16.90 5.36
CA PHE A 102 10.03 -18.23 4.99
C PHE A 102 10.89 -19.32 5.64
N LEU A 103 12.23 -19.17 5.62
CA LEU A 103 13.13 -20.10 6.29
C LEU A 103 12.91 -20.14 7.82
N ASP A 104 12.74 -18.97 8.44
CA ASP A 104 12.47 -18.86 9.89
C ASP A 104 11.12 -19.54 10.27
N ARG A 105 10.23 -19.74 9.31
CA ARG A 105 8.97 -20.50 9.45
C ARG A 105 9.10 -21.96 9.00
N ASN A 106 10.33 -22.45 8.78
CA ASN A 106 10.66 -23.82 8.38
C ASN A 106 10.14 -24.26 7.00
N TYR A 107 9.85 -23.32 6.09
CA TYR A 107 9.58 -23.66 4.70
C TYR A 107 10.85 -24.14 4.01
N LYS A 108 10.73 -25.20 3.19
CA LYS A 108 11.88 -25.84 2.54
C LYS A 108 12.27 -25.08 1.26
N ILE A 109 13.23 -24.18 1.39
CA ILE A 109 13.89 -23.51 0.27
C ILE A 109 15.31 -24.10 0.21
N ASN A 110 15.62 -24.88 -0.80
CA ASN A 110 16.86 -25.65 -0.89
C ASN A 110 17.85 -25.14 -1.95
N SER A 111 17.46 -24.15 -2.73
CA SER A 111 18.32 -23.50 -3.74
C SER A 111 17.93 -22.02 -3.91
N GLY A 112 18.77 -21.28 -4.63
CA GLY A 112 18.48 -19.92 -5.04
C GLY A 112 17.72 -19.84 -6.36
N PHE A 113 17.57 -18.62 -6.88
CA PHE A 113 17.06 -18.33 -8.21
C PHE A 113 17.67 -17.03 -8.75
N ASP A 114 17.64 -16.91 -10.07
CA ASP A 114 17.93 -15.66 -10.77
C ASP A 114 16.60 -14.95 -11.04
N VAL A 115 16.57 -13.63 -10.84
CA VAL A 115 15.36 -12.83 -11.07
C VAL A 115 15.68 -11.46 -11.64
N LEU A 116 14.90 -11.07 -12.67
CA LEU A 116 14.82 -9.70 -13.15
C LEU A 116 13.51 -9.09 -12.71
N PHE A 117 13.56 -7.99 -11.98
CA PHE A 117 12.39 -7.20 -11.60
C PHE A 117 12.23 -5.96 -12.47
N PHE A 118 10.99 -5.62 -12.76
CA PHE A 118 10.62 -4.34 -13.37
C PHE A 118 9.30 -3.85 -12.77
N GLY A 119 9.32 -2.68 -12.16
CA GLY A 119 8.13 -2.00 -11.63
C GLY A 119 7.70 -0.85 -12.51
N ASN A 120 6.42 -0.77 -12.83
CA ASN A 120 5.79 0.41 -13.44
C ASN A 120 4.94 1.18 -12.42
N ILE A 121 5.07 0.87 -11.13
CA ILE A 121 4.57 1.71 -10.04
C ILE A 121 5.43 2.98 -10.00
N PRO A 122 4.84 4.19 -10.01
CA PRO A 122 5.61 5.43 -9.94
C PRO A 122 6.48 5.47 -8.68
N ASN A 123 7.77 5.78 -8.86
CA ASN A 123 8.73 5.82 -7.76
C ASN A 123 8.33 6.87 -6.72
N GLY A 124 8.38 6.48 -5.43
CA GLY A 124 8.07 7.39 -4.32
C GLY A 124 6.58 7.80 -4.21
N ALA A 125 5.72 7.24 -5.03
CA ALA A 125 4.29 7.58 -5.05
C ALA A 125 3.51 7.09 -3.80
N GLY A 126 4.06 6.13 -3.04
CA GLY A 126 3.36 5.55 -1.90
C GLY A 126 2.22 4.60 -2.29
N LEU A 127 2.35 3.98 -3.48
CA LEU A 127 1.41 2.98 -4.00
C LEU A 127 1.90 1.54 -3.73
N SER A 128 2.67 1.36 -2.64
CA SER A 128 3.14 0.07 -2.09
C SER A 128 4.06 -0.73 -3.00
N SER A 129 5.10 -0.09 -3.56
CA SER A 129 6.13 -0.81 -4.31
C SER A 129 6.89 -1.83 -3.44
N SER A 130 7.10 -1.55 -2.14
CA SER A 130 7.69 -2.49 -1.18
C SER A 130 6.83 -3.74 -1.01
N ALA A 131 5.55 -3.58 -0.68
CA ALA A 131 4.64 -4.71 -0.55
C ALA A 131 4.49 -5.49 -1.87
N SER A 132 4.50 -4.79 -3.02
CA SER A 132 4.45 -5.41 -4.34
C SER A 132 5.61 -6.37 -4.56
N ILE A 133 6.87 -5.95 -4.32
CA ILE A 133 8.04 -6.83 -4.51
C ILE A 133 8.13 -7.93 -3.44
N GLU A 134 7.69 -7.66 -2.21
CA GLU A 134 7.64 -8.65 -1.14
C GLU A 134 6.67 -9.79 -1.45
N VAL A 135 5.41 -9.46 -1.78
CA VAL A 135 4.39 -10.45 -2.10
C VAL A 135 4.72 -11.17 -3.41
N LEU A 136 5.30 -10.47 -4.40
CA LEU A 136 5.82 -11.09 -5.62
C LEU A 136 6.86 -12.16 -5.29
N THR A 137 7.80 -11.86 -4.41
CA THR A 137 8.83 -12.81 -3.96
C THR A 137 8.21 -14.02 -3.25
N ALA A 138 7.21 -13.79 -2.39
CA ALA A 138 6.51 -14.88 -1.70
C ALA A 138 5.78 -15.81 -2.70
N VAL A 139 5.14 -15.25 -3.73
CA VAL A 139 4.50 -16.02 -4.81
C VAL A 139 5.53 -16.82 -5.62
N ILE A 140 6.67 -16.22 -5.94
CA ILE A 140 7.79 -16.89 -6.63
C ILE A 140 8.27 -18.08 -5.79
N LEU A 141 8.52 -17.88 -4.49
CA LEU A 141 8.96 -18.96 -3.59
C LEU A 141 7.93 -20.08 -3.53
N LYS A 142 6.65 -19.75 -3.37
CA LYS A 142 5.58 -20.75 -3.38
C LYS A 142 5.59 -21.60 -4.65
N ASP A 143 5.69 -20.95 -5.81
CA ASP A 143 5.63 -21.68 -7.09
C ASP A 143 6.90 -22.51 -7.35
N LEU A 144 8.10 -21.92 -7.21
CA LEU A 144 9.38 -22.60 -7.50
C LEU A 144 9.66 -23.79 -6.56
N PHE A 145 9.27 -23.69 -5.29
CA PHE A 145 9.55 -24.72 -4.28
C PHE A 145 8.31 -25.53 -3.91
N LYS A 146 7.18 -25.32 -4.61
CA LYS A 146 5.91 -26.03 -4.40
C LYS A 146 5.47 -26.02 -2.93
N LEU A 147 5.55 -24.84 -2.31
CA LEU A 147 5.26 -24.70 -0.88
C LEU A 147 3.74 -24.74 -0.64
N ASP A 148 3.36 -25.51 0.38
CA ASP A 148 1.98 -25.52 0.87
C ASP A 148 1.76 -24.33 1.82
N VAL A 149 1.41 -23.21 1.25
CA VAL A 149 1.14 -21.95 1.96
C VAL A 149 0.03 -21.17 1.25
N ASN A 150 -0.92 -20.65 1.99
CA ASN A 150 -1.99 -19.80 1.44
C ASN A 150 -1.56 -18.33 1.36
N MET A 151 -2.31 -17.52 0.61
CA MET A 151 -1.95 -16.10 0.38
C MET A 151 -1.98 -15.28 1.68
N VAL A 152 -2.91 -15.52 2.60
CA VAL A 152 -3.00 -14.77 3.86
C VAL A 152 -1.75 -15.00 4.72
N GLU A 153 -1.25 -16.24 4.77
CA GLU A 153 0.01 -16.54 5.49
C GLU A 153 1.22 -15.90 4.79
N MET A 154 1.26 -15.89 3.45
CA MET A 154 2.32 -15.19 2.72
C MET A 154 2.31 -13.68 3.01
N VAL A 155 1.14 -13.06 3.00
CA VAL A 155 0.96 -11.64 3.35
C VAL A 155 1.46 -11.32 4.76
N LYS A 156 1.13 -12.16 5.76
CA LYS A 156 1.67 -12.03 7.13
C LYS A 156 3.19 -12.15 7.17
N MET A 157 3.76 -13.06 6.40
CA MET A 157 5.21 -13.24 6.35
C MET A 157 5.90 -12.04 5.68
N CYS A 158 5.32 -11.45 4.64
CA CYS A 158 5.81 -10.23 4.02
C CYS A 158 5.79 -9.04 5.00
N GLN A 159 4.69 -8.85 5.75
CA GLN A 159 4.64 -7.84 6.80
C GLN A 159 5.72 -8.05 7.88
N VAL A 160 5.97 -9.30 8.29
CA VAL A 160 7.05 -9.62 9.25
C VAL A 160 8.41 -9.28 8.66
N ALA A 161 8.65 -9.54 7.37
CA ALA A 161 9.88 -9.18 6.68
C ALA A 161 10.09 -7.65 6.70
N GLU A 162 9.07 -6.87 6.32
CA GLU A 162 9.13 -5.41 6.35
C GLU A 162 9.39 -4.87 7.76
N ASN A 163 8.66 -5.38 8.76
CA ASN A 163 8.78 -4.88 10.14
C ASN A 163 10.08 -5.28 10.83
N LYS A 164 10.55 -6.53 10.66
CA LYS A 164 11.69 -7.06 11.41
C LYS A 164 13.00 -7.03 10.65
N PHE A 165 12.97 -7.20 9.33
CA PHE A 165 14.19 -7.25 8.53
C PHE A 165 14.54 -5.88 7.94
N ILE A 166 13.54 -5.15 7.43
CA ILE A 166 13.71 -3.79 6.90
C ILE A 166 13.66 -2.74 8.02
N GLY A 167 12.82 -2.94 9.05
CA GLY A 167 12.70 -2.05 10.20
C GLY A 167 11.61 -0.98 10.07
N VAL A 168 10.66 -1.15 9.14
CA VAL A 168 9.50 -0.26 8.98
C VAL A 168 8.30 -0.85 9.70
N ASN A 169 7.76 -0.16 10.71
CA ASN A 169 6.60 -0.62 11.49
C ASN A 169 5.27 -0.43 10.76
N SER A 170 5.13 -1.01 9.57
CA SER A 170 3.91 -0.93 8.77
C SER A 170 2.76 -1.78 9.35
N GLY A 171 1.52 -1.40 9.03
CA GLY A 171 0.34 -2.26 9.18
C GLY A 171 0.31 -3.36 8.12
N ILE A 172 -0.79 -4.12 8.04
CA ILE A 172 -0.89 -5.26 7.12
C ILE A 172 -1.57 -4.89 5.79
N MET A 173 -2.18 -3.71 5.69
CA MET A 173 -3.03 -3.30 4.59
C MET A 173 -2.37 -3.48 3.22
N ASP A 174 -1.13 -3.04 3.09
CA ASP A 174 -0.43 -2.98 1.81
C ASP A 174 -0.19 -4.37 1.22
N GLN A 175 0.41 -5.26 1.99
CA GLN A 175 0.65 -6.64 1.57
C GLN A 175 -0.67 -7.40 1.36
N PHE A 176 -1.69 -7.12 2.18
CA PHE A 176 -3.00 -7.77 2.05
C PHE A 176 -3.70 -7.36 0.75
N ALA A 177 -3.74 -6.07 0.44
CA ALA A 177 -4.33 -5.55 -0.79
C ALA A 177 -3.65 -6.09 -2.04
N VAL A 178 -2.31 -6.13 -2.03
CA VAL A 178 -1.48 -6.63 -3.13
C VAL A 178 -1.66 -8.14 -3.33
N GLY A 179 -1.68 -8.92 -2.23
CA GLY A 179 -1.80 -10.38 -2.31
C GLY A 179 -3.23 -10.85 -2.63
N MET A 180 -4.21 -10.23 -1.99
CA MET A 180 -5.62 -10.66 -2.04
C MET A 180 -6.47 -9.87 -3.04
N GLY A 181 -5.87 -8.99 -3.87
CA GLY A 181 -6.57 -8.22 -4.87
C GLY A 181 -7.46 -9.08 -5.78
N LYS A 182 -8.60 -8.52 -6.19
CA LYS A 182 -9.52 -9.15 -7.12
C LYS A 182 -10.06 -8.09 -8.07
N LYS A 183 -9.99 -8.37 -9.36
CA LYS A 183 -10.45 -7.46 -10.41
C LYS A 183 -11.83 -6.92 -10.12
N ASP A 184 -12.01 -5.62 -10.33
CA ASP A 184 -13.25 -4.86 -10.14
C ASP A 184 -13.80 -4.90 -8.69
N ASN A 185 -12.97 -5.28 -7.70
CA ASN A 185 -13.37 -5.33 -6.29
C ASN A 185 -12.35 -4.59 -5.42
N ALA A 186 -12.85 -3.88 -4.41
CA ALA A 186 -12.06 -3.48 -3.25
C ALA A 186 -12.25 -4.48 -2.11
N ILE A 187 -11.37 -4.43 -1.13
CA ILE A 187 -11.35 -5.35 0.01
C ILE A 187 -11.71 -4.57 1.27
N LEU A 188 -12.87 -4.83 1.87
CA LEU A 188 -13.11 -4.39 3.23
C LEU A 188 -12.42 -5.37 4.18
N LEU A 189 -11.33 -4.93 4.79
CA LEU A 189 -10.49 -5.74 5.67
C LEU A 189 -10.59 -5.21 7.10
N ASP A 190 -10.97 -6.09 8.02
CA ASP A 190 -10.77 -5.90 9.47
C ASP A 190 -9.32 -6.26 9.81
N CYS A 191 -8.49 -5.28 10.10
CA CYS A 191 -7.06 -5.49 10.37
C CYS A 191 -6.78 -6.13 11.74
N ASN A 192 -7.76 -6.20 12.64
CA ASN A 192 -7.63 -6.88 13.92
C ASN A 192 -7.79 -8.41 13.77
N THR A 193 -8.80 -8.84 13.01
CA THR A 193 -9.16 -10.27 12.85
C THR A 193 -8.69 -10.89 11.55
N LEU A 194 -8.34 -10.06 10.56
CA LEU A 194 -8.07 -10.40 9.16
C LEU A 194 -9.29 -11.01 8.44
N ASN A 195 -10.49 -10.82 8.96
CA ASN A 195 -11.70 -11.09 8.21
C ASN A 195 -11.86 -10.05 7.11
N PHE A 196 -12.25 -10.48 5.94
CA PHE A 196 -12.41 -9.58 4.81
C PHE A 196 -13.57 -9.97 3.91
N GLU A 197 -14.07 -9.00 3.17
CA GLU A 197 -15.04 -9.22 2.11
C GLU A 197 -14.62 -8.48 0.83
N TYR A 198 -14.94 -9.07 -0.33
CA TYR A 198 -14.82 -8.38 -1.61
C TYR A 198 -16.08 -7.56 -1.88
N VAL A 199 -15.89 -6.28 -2.12
CA VAL A 199 -16.97 -5.35 -2.43
C VAL A 199 -16.78 -4.87 -3.87
N PRO A 200 -17.72 -5.17 -4.79
CA PRO A 200 -17.64 -4.69 -6.16
C PRO A 200 -17.61 -3.17 -6.24
N VAL A 201 -16.64 -2.62 -6.96
CA VAL A 201 -16.52 -1.19 -7.21
C VAL A 201 -17.03 -0.88 -8.62
N LYS A 202 -18.31 -0.53 -8.70
CA LYS A 202 -18.99 -0.26 -9.97
C LYS A 202 -18.91 1.23 -10.33
N LEU A 203 -17.82 1.63 -10.93
CA LEU A 203 -17.62 3.01 -11.39
C LEU A 203 -18.21 3.22 -12.78
N LYS A 204 -19.54 3.24 -12.89
CA LYS A 204 -20.22 3.53 -14.17
C LYS A 204 -19.87 4.93 -14.65
N ASN A 205 -19.24 5.04 -15.84
CA ASN A 205 -18.80 6.31 -16.43
C ASN A 205 -17.88 7.15 -15.53
N MET A 206 -17.13 6.54 -14.63
CA MET A 206 -16.18 7.19 -13.75
C MET A 206 -14.83 6.46 -13.76
N SER A 207 -13.78 7.18 -13.43
CA SER A 207 -12.42 6.65 -13.32
C SER A 207 -11.83 6.93 -11.96
N ILE A 208 -10.93 6.05 -11.51
CA ILE A 208 -10.00 6.33 -10.42
C ILE A 208 -8.83 7.10 -11.01
N VAL A 209 -8.64 8.34 -10.55
CA VAL A 209 -7.50 9.17 -10.93
C VAL A 209 -6.59 9.32 -9.72
N ILE A 210 -5.35 8.87 -9.87
CA ILE A 210 -4.30 8.99 -8.86
C ILE A 210 -3.41 10.15 -9.27
N ALA A 211 -3.18 11.11 -8.36
CA ALA A 211 -2.24 12.21 -8.59
C ALA A 211 -1.07 12.11 -7.60
N ASN A 212 0.16 12.01 -8.14
CA ASN A 212 1.39 12.01 -7.35
C ASN A 212 1.90 13.44 -7.20
N THR A 213 2.13 13.84 -5.95
CA THR A 213 2.70 15.17 -5.62
C THR A 213 4.11 15.38 -6.16
N ASN A 214 4.84 14.32 -6.46
CA ASN A 214 6.27 14.34 -6.78
C ASN A 214 7.16 15.04 -5.72
N LYS A 215 6.60 15.21 -4.51
CA LYS A 215 7.38 15.69 -3.36
C LYS A 215 8.36 14.62 -2.91
N LYS A 216 9.63 14.97 -2.77
CA LYS A 216 10.64 14.08 -2.19
C LYS A 216 10.30 13.81 -0.71
N ARG A 217 10.15 12.54 -0.34
CA ARG A 217 9.91 12.12 1.04
C ARG A 217 11.22 12.15 1.83
N GLY A 218 11.34 13.08 2.80
CA GLY A 218 12.51 13.18 3.65
C GLY A 218 12.39 12.35 4.93
N LEU A 219 11.48 12.72 5.83
CA LEU A 219 11.31 12.12 7.16
C LEU A 219 9.98 11.37 7.32
N ALA A 220 9.45 10.80 6.23
CA ALA A 220 8.13 10.17 6.24
C ALA A 220 8.04 9.01 7.23
N ASP A 221 9.06 8.14 7.26
CA ASP A 221 9.07 6.95 8.13
C ASP A 221 9.13 7.32 9.62
N SER A 222 9.91 8.34 9.99
CA SER A 222 9.98 8.79 11.38
C SER A 222 8.66 9.41 11.86
N LYS A 223 8.01 10.20 10.99
CA LYS A 223 6.70 10.80 11.29
C LYS A 223 5.58 9.76 11.31
N TYR A 224 5.63 8.75 10.44
CA TYR A 224 4.71 7.63 10.48
C TYR A 224 4.78 6.89 11.82
N ASN A 225 5.99 6.54 12.26
CA ASN A 225 6.20 5.90 13.56
C ASN A 225 5.73 6.77 14.74
N GLU A 226 5.91 8.10 14.66
CA GLU A 226 5.42 9.04 15.66
C GLU A 226 3.88 9.00 15.75
N ARG A 227 3.16 8.99 14.63
CA ARG A 227 1.69 8.88 14.59
C ARG A 227 1.20 7.57 15.22
N ARG A 228 1.86 6.46 14.87
CA ARG A 228 1.56 5.16 15.46
C ARG A 228 1.79 5.17 16.98
N ASN A 229 2.92 5.66 17.44
CA ASN A 229 3.24 5.74 18.86
C ASN A 229 2.20 6.60 19.63
N SER A 230 1.76 7.73 19.05
CA SER A 230 0.72 8.56 19.67
C SER A 230 -0.60 7.80 19.89
N CYS A 231 -0.99 6.95 18.94
CA CYS A 231 -2.18 6.09 19.09
C CYS A 231 -1.95 5.01 20.16
N GLU A 232 -0.78 4.38 20.19
CA GLU A 232 -0.44 3.36 21.20
C GLU A 232 -0.43 3.96 22.62
N GLU A 233 0.08 5.18 22.78
CA GLU A 233 0.03 5.90 24.08
C GLU A 233 -1.42 6.25 24.47
N ALA A 234 -2.27 6.66 23.52
CA ALA A 234 -3.69 6.90 23.80
C ALA A 234 -4.39 5.62 24.32
N VAL A 235 -4.11 4.45 23.72
CA VAL A 235 -4.61 3.15 24.20
C VAL A 235 -4.14 2.88 25.65
N LYS A 236 -2.86 3.12 25.96
CA LYS A 236 -2.32 2.95 27.33
C LYS A 236 -3.02 3.85 28.34
N VAL A 237 -3.29 5.11 27.96
CA VAL A 237 -4.02 6.06 28.82
C VAL A 237 -5.44 5.58 29.07
N LEU A 238 -6.16 5.14 28.05
CA LEU A 238 -7.52 4.61 28.16
C LEU A 238 -7.55 3.38 29.07
N ASN A 239 -6.63 2.43 28.88
CA ASN A 239 -6.54 1.22 29.70
C ASN A 239 -6.26 1.52 31.18
N LYS A 240 -5.41 2.51 31.50
CA LYS A 240 -5.17 2.97 32.87
C LYS A 240 -6.43 3.53 33.54
N ASN A 241 -7.39 3.99 32.74
CA ASN A 241 -8.67 4.53 33.22
C ASN A 241 -9.82 3.51 33.10
N GLY A 242 -9.51 2.22 32.95
CA GLY A 242 -10.50 1.13 32.96
C GLY A 242 -11.18 0.84 31.62
N VAL A 243 -10.72 1.43 30.51
CA VAL A 243 -11.19 1.11 29.16
C VAL A 243 -10.35 -0.05 28.64
N ASN A 244 -10.85 -1.25 28.73
CA ASN A 244 -10.09 -2.47 28.38
C ASN A 244 -10.12 -2.74 26.87
N ILE A 245 -9.17 -2.13 26.14
CA ILE A 245 -9.02 -2.28 24.68
C ILE A 245 -7.56 -2.60 24.30
N LYS A 246 -7.39 -3.29 23.21
CA LYS A 246 -6.09 -3.55 22.59
C LYS A 246 -5.75 -2.50 21.53
N TYR A 247 -6.76 -2.05 20.79
CA TYR A 247 -6.66 -1.11 19.70
C TYR A 247 -7.77 -0.06 19.74
N LEU A 248 -7.52 1.13 19.21
CA LEU A 248 -8.53 2.20 19.08
C LEU A 248 -9.72 1.77 18.19
N GLY A 249 -9.48 0.93 17.17
CA GLY A 249 -10.52 0.40 16.27
C GLY A 249 -11.56 -0.48 16.93
N GLU A 250 -11.34 -0.91 18.19
CA GLU A 250 -12.34 -1.65 18.97
C GLU A 250 -13.46 -0.75 19.53
N LEU A 251 -13.22 0.57 19.58
CA LEU A 251 -14.20 1.53 20.06
C LEU A 251 -15.12 1.99 18.93
N THR A 252 -16.41 2.04 19.21
CA THR A 252 -17.34 2.84 18.42
C THR A 252 -17.15 4.33 18.71
N VAL A 253 -17.58 5.21 17.81
CA VAL A 253 -17.53 6.66 18.04
C VAL A 253 -18.28 7.04 19.32
N ALA A 254 -19.44 6.43 19.58
CA ALA A 254 -20.24 6.70 20.78
C ALA A 254 -19.55 6.27 22.08
N GLU A 255 -18.80 5.18 22.08
CA GLU A 255 -17.99 4.74 23.22
C GLU A 255 -16.78 5.66 23.42
N PHE A 256 -16.09 6.01 22.33
CA PHE A 256 -14.95 6.93 22.37
C PHE A 256 -15.33 8.29 22.94
N GLU A 257 -16.46 8.86 22.55
CA GLU A 257 -16.97 10.13 23.09
C GLU A 257 -17.11 10.13 24.61
N LYS A 258 -17.46 8.98 25.21
CA LYS A 258 -17.60 8.83 26.66
C LYS A 258 -16.25 8.80 27.41
N VAL A 259 -15.18 8.35 26.74
CA VAL A 259 -13.89 8.05 27.38
C VAL A 259 -12.74 8.96 26.91
N LYS A 260 -12.92 9.68 25.80
CA LYS A 260 -11.87 10.54 25.21
C LYS A 260 -11.32 11.60 26.17
N HIS A 261 -12.10 12.01 27.18
CA HIS A 261 -11.69 12.99 28.19
C HIS A 261 -10.53 12.50 29.07
N TYR A 262 -10.26 11.19 29.12
CA TYR A 262 -9.09 10.64 29.79
C TYR A 262 -7.78 10.95 29.04
N ILE A 263 -7.85 11.18 27.73
CA ILE A 263 -6.69 11.53 26.92
C ILE A 263 -6.48 13.03 27.01
N THR A 264 -5.60 13.45 27.93
CA THR A 264 -5.34 14.87 28.20
C THR A 264 -4.32 15.50 27.27
N ASP A 265 -3.47 14.68 26.65
CA ASP A 265 -2.55 15.12 25.59
C ASP A 265 -3.33 15.44 24.32
N LYS A 266 -3.17 16.66 23.80
CA LYS A 266 -3.94 17.16 22.66
C LYS A 266 -3.59 16.45 21.36
N GLU A 267 -2.33 16.07 21.16
CA GLU A 267 -1.92 15.36 19.97
C GLU A 267 -2.45 13.92 19.97
N GLN A 268 -2.27 13.20 21.08
CA GLN A 268 -2.82 11.87 21.25
C GLN A 268 -4.34 11.85 21.05
N LEU A 269 -5.05 12.85 21.59
CA LEU A 269 -6.49 12.98 21.43
C LEU A 269 -6.88 13.16 19.95
N LYS A 270 -6.18 14.03 19.21
CA LYS A 270 -6.40 14.21 17.77
C LYS A 270 -6.17 12.90 17.01
N ARG A 271 -5.04 12.20 17.23
CA ARG A 271 -4.73 10.94 16.54
C ARG A 271 -5.76 9.86 16.85
N ALA A 272 -6.16 9.73 18.12
CA ALA A 272 -7.20 8.78 18.52
C ALA A 272 -8.58 9.13 17.91
N THR A 273 -8.92 10.42 17.85
CA THR A 273 -10.15 10.90 17.18
C THR A 273 -10.18 10.49 15.72
N HIS A 274 -9.10 10.72 14.99
CA HIS A 274 -9.01 10.27 13.61
C HIS A 274 -9.18 8.75 13.52
N ALA A 275 -8.39 7.97 14.27
CA ALA A 275 -8.38 6.51 14.17
C ALA A 275 -9.79 5.92 14.41
N VAL A 276 -10.52 6.39 15.41
CA VAL A 276 -11.86 5.89 15.72
C VAL A 276 -12.90 6.35 14.68
N THR A 277 -12.88 7.63 14.31
CA THR A 277 -13.85 8.17 13.35
C THR A 277 -13.61 7.68 11.93
N GLU A 278 -12.35 7.47 11.51
CA GLU A 278 -12.00 6.93 10.21
C GLU A 278 -12.40 5.45 10.11
N ASN A 279 -12.22 4.68 11.18
CA ASN A 279 -12.68 3.29 11.26
C ASN A 279 -14.19 3.17 11.01
N GLU A 280 -14.99 4.03 11.64
CA GLU A 280 -16.44 4.06 11.40
C GLU A 280 -16.77 4.56 9.99
N ARG A 281 -16.06 5.59 9.52
CA ARG A 281 -16.24 6.15 8.19
C ARG A 281 -15.98 5.14 7.08
N ALA A 282 -14.97 4.28 7.23
CA ALA A 282 -14.67 3.22 6.28
C ALA A 282 -15.83 2.23 6.15
N LYS A 283 -16.40 1.78 7.26
CA LYS A 283 -17.56 0.86 7.28
C LYS A 283 -18.80 1.50 6.61
N VAL A 284 -19.11 2.74 6.99
CA VAL A 284 -20.27 3.46 6.43
C VAL A 284 -20.11 3.72 4.94
N ALA A 285 -18.89 4.06 4.49
CA ALA A 285 -18.59 4.30 3.07
C ALA A 285 -18.86 3.06 2.21
N VAL A 286 -18.48 1.88 2.70
CA VAL A 286 -18.73 0.61 2.01
C VAL A 286 -20.23 0.32 1.88
N GLU A 287 -21.04 0.65 2.88
CA GLU A 287 -22.50 0.47 2.80
C GLU A 287 -23.15 1.38 1.73
N PHE A 288 -22.63 2.60 1.53
CA PHE A 288 -23.07 3.45 0.42
C PHE A 288 -22.67 2.86 -0.93
N LEU A 289 -21.43 2.39 -1.05
CA LEU A 289 -20.96 1.78 -2.28
C LEU A 289 -21.75 0.51 -2.66
N LYS A 290 -22.09 -0.33 -1.69
CA LYS A 290 -22.97 -1.51 -1.90
C LYS A 290 -24.36 -1.12 -2.42
N LYS A 291 -24.84 0.08 -2.12
CA LYS A 291 -26.12 0.63 -2.58
C LYS A 291 -26.00 1.40 -3.91
N ASP A 292 -24.86 1.35 -4.58
CA ASP A 292 -24.54 2.14 -5.78
C ASP A 292 -24.62 3.68 -5.53
N ASP A 293 -24.52 4.14 -4.26
CA ASP A 293 -24.51 5.55 -3.89
C ASP A 293 -23.07 6.11 -3.85
N ILE A 294 -22.51 6.28 -5.02
CA ILE A 294 -21.14 6.77 -5.19
C ILE A 294 -20.98 8.22 -4.73
N ALA A 295 -22.06 9.02 -4.76
CA ALA A 295 -22.03 10.40 -4.32
C ALA A 295 -21.79 10.52 -2.80
N GLU A 296 -22.50 9.73 -1.99
CA GLU A 296 -22.28 9.69 -0.54
C GLU A 296 -20.92 9.06 -0.20
N PHE A 297 -20.47 8.05 -0.96
CA PHE A 297 -19.12 7.51 -0.84
C PHE A 297 -18.07 8.60 -1.05
N GLY A 298 -18.18 9.40 -2.10
CA GLY A 298 -17.26 10.52 -2.38
C GLY A 298 -17.25 11.59 -1.29
N LYS A 299 -18.41 11.91 -0.70
CA LYS A 299 -18.48 12.83 0.46
C LYS A 299 -17.69 12.27 1.67
N LEU A 300 -17.72 10.96 1.88
CA LEU A 300 -16.96 10.33 2.96
C LEU A 300 -15.47 10.31 2.65
N MET A 301 -15.05 10.16 1.39
CA MET A 301 -13.65 10.37 0.99
C MET A 301 -13.18 11.77 1.35
N ASN A 302 -13.97 12.81 1.05
CA ASN A 302 -13.63 14.19 1.39
C ASN A 302 -13.53 14.42 2.90
N LYS A 303 -14.45 13.86 3.70
CA LYS A 303 -14.40 13.91 5.17
C LYS A 303 -13.18 13.18 5.73
N SER A 304 -12.77 12.08 5.10
CA SER A 304 -11.54 11.36 5.45
C SER A 304 -10.31 12.25 5.25
N HIS A 305 -10.22 12.96 4.12
CA HIS A 305 -9.10 13.88 3.88
C HIS A 305 -9.05 15.00 4.92
N ILE A 306 -10.19 15.60 5.26
CA ILE A 306 -10.26 16.66 6.27
C ILE A 306 -9.75 16.14 7.63
N SER A 307 -10.16 14.95 8.05
CA SER A 307 -9.67 14.35 9.29
C SER A 307 -8.16 14.00 9.25
N LEU A 308 -7.66 13.55 8.08
CA LEU A 308 -6.23 13.31 7.87
C LEU A 308 -5.41 14.60 7.93
N ARG A 309 -5.99 15.72 7.48
CA ARG A 309 -5.36 17.05 7.55
C ARG A 309 -5.39 17.63 8.96
N ASP A 310 -6.56 17.67 9.60
CA ASP A 310 -6.83 18.44 10.79
C ASP A 310 -6.58 17.66 12.10
N ASP A 311 -6.88 16.36 12.11
CA ASP A 311 -6.71 15.48 13.26
C ASP A 311 -5.43 14.66 13.18
N TYR A 312 -5.13 14.08 12.01
CA TYR A 312 -3.94 13.21 11.89
C TYR A 312 -2.67 13.95 11.47
N GLU A 313 -2.83 15.08 10.78
CA GLU A 313 -1.76 15.99 10.32
C GLU A 313 -0.68 15.27 9.49
N VAL A 314 -1.13 14.52 8.48
CA VAL A 314 -0.25 13.74 7.57
C VAL A 314 -0.30 14.22 6.12
N THR A 315 -1.12 15.22 5.78
CA THR A 315 -1.33 15.67 4.41
C THR A 315 -0.25 16.68 3.98
N GLY A 316 -0.22 17.85 4.59
CA GLY A 316 0.67 18.95 4.23
C GLY A 316 0.27 19.67 2.93
N LEU A 317 0.98 20.75 2.63
CA LEU A 317 0.65 21.68 1.54
C LEU A 317 0.41 20.98 0.20
N GLU A 318 1.23 20.01 -0.17
CA GLU A 318 1.19 19.41 -1.48
C GLU A 318 -0.03 18.50 -1.67
N LEU A 319 -0.36 17.65 -0.70
CA LEU A 319 -1.53 16.79 -0.78
C LEU A 319 -2.82 17.61 -0.64
N ASP A 320 -2.85 18.59 0.26
CA ASP A 320 -3.99 19.49 0.41
C ASP A 320 -4.24 20.27 -0.87
N SER A 321 -3.19 20.77 -1.52
CA SER A 321 -3.32 21.52 -2.78
C SER A 321 -3.91 20.68 -3.91
N LEU A 322 -3.53 19.39 -4.03
CA LEU A 322 -4.13 18.50 -5.02
C LEU A 322 -5.61 18.22 -4.74
N VAL A 323 -5.93 17.93 -3.47
CA VAL A 323 -7.30 17.57 -3.08
C VAL A 323 -8.24 18.78 -3.16
N GLU A 324 -7.83 19.95 -2.67
CA GLU A 324 -8.61 21.18 -2.76
C GLU A 324 -8.87 21.56 -4.23
N ALA A 325 -7.84 21.49 -5.08
CA ALA A 325 -8.01 21.71 -6.51
C ALA A 325 -8.96 20.69 -7.15
N ALA A 326 -8.89 19.42 -6.74
CA ALA A 326 -9.79 18.37 -7.23
C ALA A 326 -11.26 18.62 -6.82
N TRP A 327 -11.51 19.09 -5.60
CA TRP A 327 -12.89 19.37 -5.15
C TRP A 327 -13.58 20.52 -5.93
N GLU A 328 -12.78 21.42 -6.49
CA GLU A 328 -13.29 22.54 -7.31
C GLU A 328 -13.60 22.12 -8.75
N GLU A 329 -13.12 20.96 -9.20
CA GLU A 329 -13.30 20.54 -10.59
C GLU A 329 -14.63 19.82 -10.81
N LYS A 330 -15.32 20.19 -11.90
CA LYS A 330 -16.55 19.54 -12.32
C LYS A 330 -16.32 18.06 -12.60
N GLY A 331 -17.27 17.21 -12.20
CA GLY A 331 -17.18 15.76 -12.37
C GLY A 331 -16.40 15.05 -11.27
N THR A 332 -15.81 15.76 -10.31
CA THR A 332 -15.19 15.15 -9.14
C THR A 332 -16.25 14.72 -8.14
N VAL A 333 -16.30 13.41 -7.86
CA VAL A 333 -17.21 12.82 -6.88
C VAL A 333 -16.62 12.88 -5.48
N GLY A 334 -15.34 12.61 -5.36
CA GLY A 334 -14.59 12.70 -4.12
C GLY A 334 -13.09 12.61 -4.35
N SER A 335 -12.32 13.20 -3.43
CA SER A 335 -10.85 13.20 -3.49
C SER A 335 -10.24 13.20 -2.09
N ARG A 336 -9.16 12.45 -1.90
CA ARG A 336 -8.41 12.38 -0.65
C ARG A 336 -6.97 11.92 -0.87
N MET A 337 -6.10 12.19 0.10
CA MET A 337 -4.78 11.53 0.11
C MET A 337 -4.93 10.02 0.30
N THR A 338 -3.99 9.25 -0.19
CA THR A 338 -3.91 7.79 0.02
C THR A 338 -2.51 7.36 0.44
N GLY A 339 -2.43 6.34 1.31
CA GLY A 339 -1.18 5.82 1.87
C GLY A 339 -0.72 6.57 3.11
N ALA A 340 0.57 6.57 3.39
CA ALA A 340 1.15 7.12 4.62
C ALA A 340 1.09 8.66 4.74
N GLY A 341 0.85 9.37 3.65
CA GLY A 341 0.94 10.84 3.64
C GLY A 341 2.37 11.37 3.56
N PHE A 342 2.58 12.59 4.05
CA PHE A 342 3.86 13.34 4.03
C PHE A 342 4.44 13.55 2.61
N GLY A 343 3.59 13.61 1.61
CA GLY A 343 3.80 13.51 0.18
C GLY A 343 3.16 12.22 -0.37
N GLY A 344 3.53 11.82 -1.60
CA GLY A 344 2.91 10.68 -2.27
C GLY A 344 1.66 11.08 -3.04
N CYS A 345 0.58 10.29 -2.95
CA CYS A 345 -0.54 10.42 -3.85
C CYS A 345 -1.86 10.83 -3.19
N THR A 346 -2.73 11.40 -4.03
CA THR A 346 -4.16 11.47 -3.81
C THR A 346 -4.88 10.46 -4.70
N VAL A 347 -6.09 10.07 -4.29
CA VAL A 347 -7.03 9.28 -5.08
C VAL A 347 -8.31 10.07 -5.25
N SER A 348 -8.78 10.18 -6.48
CA SER A 348 -10.01 10.87 -6.84
C SER A 348 -10.91 9.95 -7.66
N ILE A 349 -12.23 10.07 -7.48
CA ILE A 349 -13.22 9.47 -8.36
C ILE A 349 -13.76 10.60 -9.23
N VAL A 350 -13.62 10.46 -10.55
CA VAL A 350 -13.92 11.51 -11.53
C VAL A 350 -14.78 10.94 -12.65
N GLU A 351 -15.83 11.66 -13.07
CA GLU A 351 -16.63 11.30 -14.25
C GLU A 351 -15.77 11.31 -15.51
N ASN A 352 -15.91 10.31 -16.36
CA ASN A 352 -15.04 10.08 -17.52
C ASN A 352 -14.95 11.30 -18.46
N ASP A 353 -16.06 11.99 -18.67
CA ASP A 353 -16.14 13.17 -19.55
C ASP A 353 -15.29 14.35 -19.03
N TYR A 354 -14.90 14.33 -17.77
CA TYR A 354 -14.15 15.42 -17.13
C TYR A 354 -12.69 15.05 -16.79
N VAL A 355 -12.25 13.81 -17.02
CA VAL A 355 -10.90 13.34 -16.62
C VAL A 355 -9.79 14.20 -17.25
N ASP A 356 -9.86 14.50 -18.54
CA ASP A 356 -8.83 15.31 -19.21
C ASP A 356 -8.78 16.75 -18.67
N SER A 357 -9.93 17.37 -18.45
CA SER A 357 -10.01 18.71 -17.86
C SER A 357 -9.56 18.72 -16.41
N PHE A 358 -9.93 17.68 -15.64
CA PHE A 358 -9.47 17.46 -14.26
C PHE A 358 -7.94 17.43 -14.20
N ILE A 359 -7.29 16.56 -14.96
CA ILE A 359 -5.82 16.42 -14.98
C ILE A 359 -5.16 17.75 -15.30
N LYS A 360 -5.65 18.45 -16.36
CA LYS A 360 -5.10 19.74 -16.78
C LYS A 360 -5.23 20.81 -15.71
N ASN A 361 -6.44 20.97 -15.15
CA ASN A 361 -6.74 22.07 -14.24
C ASN A 361 -6.17 21.84 -12.84
N VAL A 362 -6.30 20.64 -12.29
CA VAL A 362 -5.70 20.28 -11.00
C VAL A 362 -4.19 20.40 -11.07
N GLY A 363 -3.57 19.88 -12.15
CA GLY A 363 -2.12 19.98 -12.35
C GLY A 363 -1.64 21.44 -12.42
N LYS A 364 -2.38 22.31 -13.12
CA LYS A 364 -2.07 23.74 -13.20
C LYS A 364 -2.17 24.42 -11.82
N LYS A 365 -3.31 24.28 -11.12
CA LYS A 365 -3.52 24.86 -9.77
C LYS A 365 -2.47 24.37 -8.78
N TYR A 366 -2.14 23.07 -8.83
CA TYR A 366 -1.11 22.48 -8.00
C TYR A 366 0.27 23.12 -8.24
N LYS A 367 0.68 23.25 -9.51
CA LYS A 367 1.96 23.87 -9.88
C LYS A 367 2.03 25.33 -9.44
N GLU A 368 0.94 26.09 -9.61
CA GLU A 368 0.85 27.49 -9.20
C GLU A 368 1.00 27.64 -7.67
N LYS A 369 0.45 26.70 -6.89
CA LYS A 369 0.45 26.77 -5.42
C LYS A 369 1.72 26.21 -4.78
N THR A 370 2.36 25.20 -5.39
CA THR A 370 3.48 24.46 -4.78
C THR A 370 4.81 24.63 -5.52
N GLY A 371 4.79 25.07 -6.77
CA GLY A 371 5.96 25.09 -7.64
C GLY A 371 6.36 23.71 -8.20
N LEU A 372 5.69 22.63 -7.79
CA LEU A 372 5.94 21.25 -8.24
C LEU A 372 4.98 20.86 -9.38
N GLU A 373 5.41 19.93 -10.21
CA GLU A 373 4.54 19.31 -11.22
C GLU A 373 3.99 17.98 -10.67
N ALA A 374 2.68 17.81 -10.69
CA ALA A 374 2.05 16.53 -10.35
C ALA A 374 2.07 15.57 -11.54
N SER A 375 2.16 14.27 -11.25
CA SER A 375 1.95 13.21 -12.26
C SER A 375 0.61 12.55 -12.02
N PHE A 376 -0.14 12.28 -13.10
CA PHE A 376 -1.48 11.70 -13.02
C PHE A 376 -1.52 10.32 -13.66
N TYR A 377 -2.28 9.41 -13.06
CA TYR A 377 -2.47 8.04 -13.51
C TYR A 377 -3.95 7.69 -13.44
N ILE A 378 -4.52 7.24 -14.56
CA ILE A 378 -5.84 6.64 -14.59
C ILE A 378 -5.64 5.17 -14.27
N ALA A 379 -6.27 4.69 -13.21
CA ALA A 379 -6.07 3.35 -12.69
C ALA A 379 -7.33 2.50 -12.82
N ASN A 380 -7.13 1.22 -13.13
CA ASN A 380 -8.17 0.19 -13.02
C ASN A 380 -7.88 -0.71 -11.83
N ILE A 381 -8.93 -1.36 -11.33
CA ILE A 381 -8.82 -2.34 -10.24
C ILE A 381 -8.45 -3.69 -10.85
N GLY A 382 -7.26 -4.16 -10.49
CA GLY A 382 -6.66 -5.41 -10.99
C GLY A 382 -6.82 -6.59 -10.04
N ASP A 383 -6.26 -7.73 -10.47
CA ASP A 383 -6.11 -8.91 -9.64
C ASP A 383 -4.87 -8.81 -8.73
N GLY A 384 -4.83 -9.62 -7.68
CA GLY A 384 -3.69 -9.75 -6.78
C GLY A 384 -2.48 -10.44 -7.43
N ALA A 385 -1.42 -10.59 -6.62
CA ALA A 385 -0.16 -11.17 -7.07
C ALA A 385 -0.31 -12.63 -7.54
N GLY A 386 0.36 -12.97 -8.65
CA GLY A 386 0.29 -14.29 -9.23
C GLY A 386 1.30 -14.54 -10.35
N LYS A 387 1.29 -15.78 -10.84
CA LYS A 387 2.03 -16.18 -12.04
C LYS A 387 1.32 -15.65 -13.28
N VAL A 388 2.09 -15.05 -14.17
CA VAL A 388 1.57 -14.61 -15.48
C VAL A 388 1.64 -15.81 -16.43
N LYS A 389 0.54 -16.04 -17.14
CA LYS A 389 0.45 -17.15 -18.12
C LYS A 389 1.05 -16.76 -19.45
#